data_166bb8322e6e26e78c4471287e99d060
#
_entry.id   166bb8322e6e26e78c4471287e99d060
#
_cell.length_a   1.000
_cell.length_b   1.000
_cell.length_c   1.000
_cell.angle_alpha   90.00
_cell.angle_beta   90.00
_cell.angle_gamma   90.00
#
_symmetry.space_group_name_H-M   'P 1'
#
loop_
_entity.id
_entity.type
_entity.pdbx_description
1 polymer ?
#
loop_
_entity_poly.entity_id
_entity_poly.type
_entity_poly.pdbx_seq_one_letter_code
_entity_poly.pdbx_strand_id
1 'polypeptide(L)'
;MRLRTSTCALVVVGFILTLIASPANGTASKGIPVLSPCGVAGVAHYDHVVVIMLENVGYSIVGSSDAPYFNQLTEKCGLATNYLAVAHPSLPNYVALTSGSTQGITDDGEPSSHPLGMASIFSELGSNWRAQVESMPSACDRVTSGQYAARHNPAVYYTGIVSSCRRNDLPMSLPLNLNAGFTMIVPNVCDDMHSCPVSVGDDWLRRIVPSIVGSSQYQSRSLVLFITFDENDSMASNQVPTIVIAPTTPRGDWVHLRFDHYSLLRTIETLLHVGLLGRSKSARSMTAPFHL
;
A
#
# COMPACT_ATOMS: atom_id res chain seq x y z
N MET A 1 7.33 102.98 -7.49
CA MET A 1 6.52 101.79 -7.53
C MET A 1 7.37 100.64 -6.97
N ARG A 2 7.20 100.35 -5.67
CA ARG A 2 8.03 99.37 -4.96
C ARG A 2 7.10 98.17 -4.61
N LEU A 3 7.38 96.99 -5.18
CA LEU A 3 6.72 95.76 -4.80
C LEU A 3 7.33 95.22 -3.49
N ARG A 4 6.49 94.95 -2.54
CA ARG A 4 6.85 94.24 -1.31
C ARG A 4 6.63 92.71 -1.54
N THR A 5 7.69 91.95 -1.37
CA THR A 5 7.65 90.52 -1.35
C THR A 5 7.38 90.02 0.07
N SER A 6 6.27 89.32 0.25
CA SER A 6 5.88 88.68 1.55
C SER A 6 6.41 87.22 1.56
N THR A 7 7.30 86.95 2.49
CA THR A 7 7.84 85.63 2.73
C THR A 7 6.91 84.91 3.66
N CYS A 8 6.32 83.82 3.18
CA CYS A 8 5.50 82.91 3.98
C CYS A 8 6.40 81.81 4.56
N ALA A 9 6.55 81.69 5.88
CA ALA A 9 7.29 80.64 6.55
C ALA A 9 6.39 79.39 6.75
N LEU A 10 6.78 78.27 6.17
CA LEU A 10 6.11 76.98 6.35
C LEU A 10 6.66 76.31 7.60
N VAL A 11 5.84 76.18 8.63
CA VAL A 11 6.16 75.33 9.81
C VAL A 11 5.80 73.87 9.50
N VAL A 12 6.80 73.03 9.35
CA VAL A 12 6.64 71.58 9.21
C VAL A 12 6.61 70.97 10.58
N VAL A 13 5.42 70.55 11.04
CA VAL A 13 5.26 69.72 12.26
C VAL A 13 5.52 68.25 11.89
N GLY A 14 6.66 67.76 12.30
CA GLY A 14 7.00 66.32 12.13
C GLY A 14 6.25 65.46 13.14
N PHE A 15 5.32 64.66 12.67
CA PHE A 15 4.75 63.55 13.47
C PHE A 15 5.73 62.39 13.44
N ILE A 16 6.35 62.11 14.61
CA ILE A 16 7.12 60.87 14.81
C ILE A 16 6.12 59.76 15.11
N LEU A 17 5.86 58.89 14.13
CA LEU A 17 5.10 57.65 14.33
C LEU A 17 6.04 56.60 14.95
N THR A 18 5.96 56.39 16.24
CA THR A 18 6.62 55.22 16.89
C THR A 18 5.84 53.95 16.58
N LEU A 19 6.39 53.15 15.67
CA LEU A 19 5.94 51.77 15.41
C LEU A 19 6.29 50.90 16.63
N ILE A 20 5.30 50.58 17.47
CA ILE A 20 5.41 49.56 18.52
C ILE A 20 5.29 48.22 17.79
N ALA A 21 6.42 47.53 17.58
CA ALA A 21 6.43 46.14 17.12
C ALA A 21 5.96 45.23 18.25
N SER A 22 4.73 44.71 18.16
CA SER A 22 4.27 43.63 19.04
C SER A 22 5.07 42.36 18.73
N PRO A 23 5.62 41.67 19.76
CA PRO A 23 6.21 40.37 19.49
C PRO A 23 5.10 39.38 19.07
N ALA A 24 5.20 38.88 17.85
CA ALA A 24 4.39 37.75 17.39
C ALA A 24 4.80 36.54 18.22
N ASN A 25 4.02 36.20 19.26
CA ASN A 25 4.08 34.90 19.91
C ASN A 25 3.64 33.84 18.89
N GLY A 26 4.56 33.40 18.05
CA GLY A 26 4.42 32.21 17.27
C GLY A 26 4.36 31.02 18.21
N THR A 27 3.15 30.59 18.62
CA THR A 27 2.95 29.27 19.16
C THR A 27 3.30 28.30 18.05
N ALA A 28 4.55 27.80 18.07
CA ALA A 28 4.92 26.63 17.28
C ALA A 28 3.91 25.54 17.62
N SER A 29 3.04 25.24 16.68
CA SER A 29 2.19 24.04 16.73
C SER A 29 3.15 22.89 17.00
N LYS A 30 3.14 22.33 18.21
CA LYS A 30 3.80 21.06 18.49
C LYS A 30 3.10 20.07 17.59
N GLY A 31 3.71 19.79 16.43
CA GLY A 31 3.26 18.73 15.55
C GLY A 31 3.06 17.49 16.43
N ILE A 32 1.87 16.92 16.41
CA ILE A 32 1.59 15.65 17.08
C ILE A 32 2.72 14.72 16.60
N PRO A 33 3.51 14.13 17.52
CA PRO A 33 4.57 13.22 17.08
C PRO A 33 3.88 12.14 16.26
N VAL A 34 4.26 12.04 14.99
CA VAL A 34 3.83 10.94 14.12
C VAL A 34 4.38 9.69 14.79
N LEU A 35 3.54 9.02 15.56
CA LEU A 35 3.90 7.77 16.21
C LEU A 35 4.43 6.84 15.11
N SER A 36 5.55 6.18 15.40
CA SER A 36 6.03 5.16 14.46
C SER A 36 4.89 4.21 14.13
N PRO A 37 4.71 3.85 12.87
CA PRO A 37 3.65 2.91 12.50
C PRO A 37 3.81 1.55 13.19
N CYS A 38 5.01 1.19 13.62
CA CYS A 38 5.33 -0.12 14.22
C CYS A 38 6.05 0.03 15.56
N GLY A 39 6.13 -1.06 16.33
CA GLY A 39 6.81 -1.10 17.62
C GLY A 39 5.98 -0.47 18.76
N VAL A 40 4.67 -0.52 18.67
CA VAL A 40 3.76 -0.03 19.70
C VAL A 40 3.43 -1.17 20.66
N ALA A 41 3.78 -1.00 21.95
CA ALA A 41 3.51 -2.01 22.98
C ALA A 41 1.99 -2.23 23.16
N GLY A 42 1.61 -3.47 23.44
CA GLY A 42 0.23 -3.88 23.76
C GLY A 42 -0.32 -4.94 22.82
N VAL A 43 -1.56 -5.36 23.09
CA VAL A 43 -2.26 -6.38 22.31
C VAL A 43 -2.90 -5.74 21.07
N ALA A 44 -2.89 -6.47 19.97
CA ALA A 44 -3.62 -6.17 18.75
C ALA A 44 -4.54 -7.35 18.39
N HIS A 45 -5.59 -7.07 17.63
CA HIS A 45 -6.47 -8.06 17.06
C HIS A 45 -6.76 -7.64 15.62
N TYR A 46 -6.22 -8.40 14.68
CA TYR A 46 -6.22 -8.01 13.28
C TYR A 46 -7.45 -8.54 12.54
N ASP A 47 -8.49 -7.73 12.45
CA ASP A 47 -9.72 -8.00 11.68
C ASP A 47 -9.66 -7.46 10.26
N HIS A 48 -8.62 -6.66 9.95
CA HIS A 48 -8.41 -6.03 8.65
C HIS A 48 -6.99 -6.32 8.15
N VAL A 49 -6.91 -6.95 7.01
CA VAL A 49 -5.65 -7.21 6.30
C VAL A 49 -5.63 -6.45 4.99
N VAL A 50 -4.64 -5.59 4.81
CA VAL A 50 -4.43 -4.85 3.57
C VAL A 50 -3.18 -5.37 2.88
N VAL A 51 -3.26 -5.64 1.59
CA VAL A 51 -2.12 -5.98 0.73
C VAL A 51 -2.00 -4.96 -0.38
N ILE A 52 -0.86 -4.32 -0.48
CA ILE A 52 -0.42 -3.58 -1.67
C ILE A 52 0.52 -4.49 -2.43
N MET A 53 0.20 -4.84 -3.67
CA MET A 53 1.06 -5.61 -4.55
C MET A 53 1.62 -4.71 -5.64
N LEU A 54 2.93 -4.60 -5.66
CA LEU A 54 3.74 -3.87 -6.64
C LEU A 54 4.32 -4.87 -7.64
N GLU A 55 5.03 -4.37 -8.65
CA GLU A 55 5.38 -5.14 -9.83
C GLU A 55 6.87 -5.17 -10.14
N ASN A 56 7.36 -6.35 -10.55
CA ASN A 56 8.63 -6.55 -11.28
C ASN A 56 9.88 -5.94 -10.63
N VAL A 57 9.92 -5.81 -9.30
CA VAL A 57 11.12 -5.29 -8.62
C VAL A 57 11.63 -6.29 -7.59
N GLY A 58 12.89 -6.71 -7.77
CA GLY A 58 13.56 -7.64 -6.89
C GLY A 58 14.03 -7.02 -5.57
N TYR A 59 14.68 -7.86 -4.76
CA TYR A 59 15.16 -7.48 -3.44
C TYR A 59 16.19 -6.33 -3.45
N SER A 60 16.79 -6.04 -4.62
CA SER A 60 17.74 -4.93 -4.81
C SER A 60 17.18 -3.53 -4.52
N ILE A 61 15.86 -3.38 -4.44
CA ILE A 61 15.22 -2.12 -4.03
C ILE A 61 15.57 -1.75 -2.58
N VAL A 62 15.84 -2.75 -1.72
CA VAL A 62 16.24 -2.53 -0.34
C VAL A 62 17.62 -1.90 -0.31
N GLY A 63 17.72 -0.68 0.19
CA GLY A 63 18.93 0.14 0.20
C GLY A 63 19.14 0.99 -1.06
N SER A 64 18.26 0.89 -2.08
CA SER A 64 18.35 1.72 -3.27
C SER A 64 18.03 3.18 -2.97
N SER A 65 18.77 4.10 -3.59
CA SER A 65 18.49 5.55 -3.54
C SER A 65 17.20 5.94 -4.26
N ASP A 66 16.69 5.08 -5.15
CA ASP A 66 15.47 5.31 -5.92
C ASP A 66 14.19 4.99 -5.13
N ALA A 67 14.32 4.38 -3.94
CA ALA A 67 13.22 4.00 -3.07
C ALA A 67 13.40 4.48 -1.61
N PRO A 68 13.59 5.78 -1.37
CA PRO A 68 13.90 6.28 -0.02
C PRO A 68 12.74 6.09 0.97
N TYR A 69 11.48 6.15 0.53
CA TYR A 69 10.34 5.94 1.42
C TYR A 69 10.14 4.46 1.72
N PHE A 70 10.28 3.58 0.73
CA PHE A 70 10.27 2.14 0.92
C PHE A 70 11.34 1.72 1.95
N ASN A 71 12.56 2.21 1.81
CA ASN A 71 13.64 1.94 2.76
C ASN A 71 13.34 2.46 4.16
N GLN A 72 12.74 3.65 4.28
CA GLN A 72 12.30 4.16 5.58
C GLN A 72 11.27 3.24 6.25
N LEU A 73 10.38 2.60 5.47
CA LEU A 73 9.41 1.65 6.01
C LEU A 73 10.10 0.37 6.52
N THR A 74 11.13 -0.14 5.83
CA THR A 74 11.89 -1.33 6.28
C THR A 74 12.64 -1.08 7.59
N GLU A 75 13.11 0.14 7.82
CA GLU A 75 13.77 0.54 9.07
C GLU A 75 12.78 0.70 10.23
N LYS A 76 11.56 1.14 9.93
CA LYS A 76 10.55 1.45 10.94
C LYS A 76 9.62 0.30 11.28
N CYS A 77 9.56 -0.73 10.43
CA CYS A 77 8.63 -1.86 10.53
C CYS A 77 9.33 -3.19 10.24
N GLY A 78 8.56 -4.23 9.92
CA GLY A 78 9.07 -5.56 9.61
C GLY A 78 9.46 -5.71 8.14
N LEU A 79 10.49 -6.50 7.87
CA LEU A 79 10.93 -6.88 6.53
C LEU A 79 11.16 -8.39 6.44
N ALA A 80 10.44 -9.08 5.57
CA ALA A 80 10.78 -10.44 5.17
C ALA A 80 11.92 -10.38 4.13
N THR A 81 13.11 -10.75 4.55
CA THR A 81 14.32 -10.66 3.71
C THR A 81 14.51 -11.87 2.81
N ASN A 82 13.76 -12.96 3.03
CA ASN A 82 13.81 -14.19 2.25
C ASN A 82 12.40 -14.56 1.78
N TYR A 83 11.79 -13.66 1.04
CA TYR A 83 10.50 -13.88 0.41
C TYR A 83 10.72 -14.14 -1.08
N LEU A 84 10.21 -15.25 -1.58
CA LEU A 84 10.35 -15.66 -2.97
C LEU A 84 8.98 -15.67 -3.64
N ALA A 85 8.85 -14.96 -4.74
CA ALA A 85 7.70 -15.11 -5.62
C ALA A 85 7.68 -16.53 -6.22
N VAL A 86 6.52 -16.97 -6.71
CA VAL A 86 6.29 -18.38 -7.02
C VAL A 86 6.41 -18.70 -8.50
N ALA A 87 6.34 -17.69 -9.36
CA ALA A 87 6.34 -17.86 -10.83
C ALA A 87 6.84 -16.61 -11.55
N HIS A 88 6.99 -16.72 -12.85
CA HIS A 88 7.00 -15.72 -13.92
C HIS A 88 6.03 -16.18 -15.00
N PRO A 89 5.29 -15.25 -15.68
CA PRO A 89 5.18 -13.82 -15.41
C PRO A 89 4.22 -13.47 -14.26
N SER A 90 3.66 -12.25 -14.22
CA SER A 90 2.91 -11.67 -13.12
C SER A 90 1.65 -12.45 -12.71
N LEU A 91 0.74 -12.74 -13.63
CA LEU A 91 -0.61 -13.30 -13.34
C LEU A 91 -0.60 -14.52 -12.43
N PRO A 92 0.23 -15.56 -12.63
CA PRO A 92 0.27 -16.73 -11.74
C PRO A 92 0.61 -16.38 -10.28
N ASN A 93 1.32 -15.29 -10.00
CA ASN A 93 1.63 -14.85 -8.64
C ASN A 93 0.40 -14.26 -7.95
N TYR A 94 -0.38 -13.43 -8.64
CA TYR A 94 -1.67 -12.92 -8.15
C TYR A 94 -2.66 -14.04 -7.87
N VAL A 95 -2.73 -15.02 -8.76
CA VAL A 95 -3.60 -16.19 -8.60
C VAL A 95 -3.11 -17.08 -7.45
N ALA A 96 -1.80 -17.25 -7.29
CA ALA A 96 -1.20 -18.00 -6.18
C ALA A 96 -1.54 -17.37 -4.83
N LEU A 97 -1.42 -16.04 -4.69
CA LEU A 97 -1.77 -15.30 -3.49
C LEU A 97 -3.26 -15.43 -3.15
N THR A 98 -4.12 -15.57 -4.14
CA THR A 98 -5.57 -15.52 -3.92
C THR A 98 -6.29 -16.86 -3.94
N SER A 99 -5.62 -17.95 -4.41
CA SER A 99 -6.21 -19.30 -4.43
C SER A 99 -5.31 -20.41 -3.85
N GLY A 100 -4.09 -20.06 -3.48
CA GLY A 100 -3.12 -21.06 -2.99
C GLY A 100 -2.52 -21.95 -4.09
N SER A 101 -2.66 -21.58 -5.36
CA SER A 101 -2.10 -22.28 -6.53
C SER A 101 -1.99 -21.33 -7.70
N THR A 102 -1.00 -21.51 -8.58
CA THR A 102 -0.94 -20.79 -9.87
C THR A 102 -2.03 -21.23 -10.86
N GLN A 103 -2.79 -22.26 -10.53
CA GLN A 103 -3.83 -22.90 -11.36
C GLN A 103 -3.34 -23.36 -12.74
N GLY A 104 -2.02 -23.60 -12.86
CA GLY A 104 -1.39 -23.99 -14.14
C GLY A 104 -1.21 -22.86 -15.14
N ILE A 105 -1.49 -21.61 -14.73
CA ILE A 105 -1.27 -20.40 -15.54
C ILE A 105 0.24 -20.14 -15.63
N THR A 106 0.70 -19.86 -16.85
CA THR A 106 2.11 -19.61 -17.18
C THR A 106 2.31 -18.39 -18.10
N ASP A 107 1.28 -17.55 -18.23
CA ASP A 107 1.27 -16.35 -19.04
C ASP A 107 0.41 -15.24 -18.41
N ASP A 108 0.36 -14.06 -19.01
CA ASP A 108 -0.41 -12.89 -18.59
C ASP A 108 -1.73 -12.71 -19.35
N GLY A 109 -2.34 -13.83 -19.76
CA GLY A 109 -3.57 -13.81 -20.56
C GLY A 109 -4.73 -13.12 -19.82
N GLU A 110 -5.60 -12.46 -20.59
CA GLU A 110 -6.80 -11.79 -20.10
C GLU A 110 -7.76 -12.77 -19.40
N PRO A 111 -8.67 -12.29 -18.52
CA PRO A 111 -9.65 -13.12 -17.80
C PRO A 111 -10.51 -14.04 -18.69
N SER A 112 -10.66 -13.71 -19.96
CA SER A 112 -11.36 -14.56 -20.93
C SER A 112 -10.58 -15.82 -21.29
N SER A 113 -9.24 -15.77 -21.21
CA SER A 113 -8.35 -16.90 -21.50
C SER A 113 -8.15 -17.81 -20.29
N HIS A 114 -8.29 -17.27 -19.07
CA HIS A 114 -8.06 -17.99 -17.81
C HIS A 114 -9.26 -17.87 -16.85
N PRO A 115 -10.47 -18.37 -17.21
CA PRO A 115 -11.61 -18.37 -16.31
C PRO A 115 -11.38 -19.33 -15.14
N LEU A 116 -11.40 -18.84 -13.90
CA LEU A 116 -11.11 -19.61 -12.69
C LEU A 116 -12.40 -19.99 -11.98
N GLY A 117 -12.69 -21.30 -11.90
CA GLY A 117 -13.90 -21.83 -11.24
C GLY A 117 -13.70 -22.32 -9.80
N MET A 118 -12.45 -22.28 -9.28
CA MET A 118 -12.12 -22.77 -7.95
C MET A 118 -12.34 -21.70 -6.87
N ALA A 119 -12.28 -22.15 -5.61
CA ALA A 119 -12.32 -21.28 -4.44
C ALA A 119 -11.12 -20.32 -4.40
N SER A 120 -11.36 -19.15 -3.86
CA SER A 120 -10.38 -18.08 -3.65
C SER A 120 -10.62 -17.41 -2.30
N ILE A 121 -9.65 -16.63 -1.82
CA ILE A 121 -9.83 -15.83 -0.61
C ILE A 121 -11.09 -14.92 -0.71
N PHE A 122 -11.41 -14.45 -1.91
CA PHE A 122 -12.61 -13.66 -2.16
C PHE A 122 -13.90 -14.46 -1.92
N SER A 123 -13.94 -15.75 -2.34
CA SER A 123 -15.10 -16.61 -2.11
C SER A 123 -15.21 -17.04 -0.64
N GLU A 124 -14.09 -17.31 0.03
CA GLU A 124 -14.06 -17.65 1.46
C GLU A 124 -14.59 -16.51 2.35
N LEU A 125 -14.29 -15.27 1.97
CA LEU A 125 -14.72 -14.06 2.69
C LEU A 125 -16.13 -13.60 2.33
N GLY A 126 -16.76 -14.15 1.28
CA GLY A 126 -18.11 -13.80 0.86
C GLY A 126 -18.24 -12.34 0.42
N SER A 127 -18.74 -11.47 1.29
CA SER A 127 -18.83 -10.02 1.06
C SER A 127 -17.76 -9.21 1.81
N ASN A 128 -16.97 -9.86 2.68
CA ASN A 128 -16.03 -9.18 3.58
C ASN A 128 -14.65 -8.98 2.94
N TRP A 129 -14.62 -8.57 1.69
CA TRP A 129 -13.40 -8.21 0.97
C TRP A 129 -13.60 -6.98 0.09
N ARG A 130 -12.49 -6.35 -0.29
CA ARG A 130 -12.44 -5.23 -1.22
C ARG A 130 -11.18 -5.34 -2.08
N ALA A 131 -11.30 -5.02 -3.39
CA ALA A 131 -10.18 -4.60 -4.20
C ALA A 131 -10.37 -3.13 -4.58
N GLN A 132 -9.32 -2.35 -4.48
CA GLN A 132 -9.28 -0.95 -4.88
C GLN A 132 -8.20 -0.81 -5.94
N VAL A 133 -8.63 -0.71 -7.19
CA VAL A 133 -7.78 -0.87 -8.37
C VAL A 133 -7.64 0.46 -9.08
N GLU A 134 -6.42 0.96 -9.14
CA GLU A 134 -6.14 2.27 -9.73
C GLU A 134 -6.28 2.22 -11.26
N SER A 135 -6.79 3.31 -11.84
CA SER A 135 -7.06 3.45 -13.28
C SER A 135 -8.03 2.42 -13.87
N MET A 136 -8.67 1.57 -13.07
CA MET A 136 -9.71 0.66 -13.54
C MET A 136 -10.93 1.46 -14.01
N PRO A 137 -11.42 1.25 -15.26
CA PRO A 137 -12.49 2.09 -15.83
C PRO A 137 -13.86 1.89 -15.17
N SER A 138 -14.17 0.67 -14.76
CA SER A 138 -15.45 0.30 -14.17
C SER A 138 -15.31 -0.82 -13.14
N ALA A 139 -16.31 -0.98 -12.26
CA ALA A 139 -16.29 -2.05 -11.27
C ALA A 139 -16.18 -3.43 -11.91
N CYS A 140 -15.21 -4.24 -11.43
CA CYS A 140 -14.96 -5.61 -11.93
C CYS A 140 -14.66 -5.63 -13.44
N ASP A 141 -13.83 -4.69 -13.91
CA ASP A 141 -13.47 -4.60 -15.31
C ASP A 141 -12.53 -5.75 -15.70
N ARG A 142 -12.88 -6.45 -16.79
CA ARG A 142 -12.19 -7.66 -17.23
C ARG A 142 -11.27 -7.42 -18.43
N VAL A 143 -11.07 -6.17 -18.81
CA VAL A 143 -10.31 -5.82 -20.01
C VAL A 143 -9.23 -4.81 -19.68
N THR A 144 -8.00 -5.14 -19.97
CA THR A 144 -6.86 -4.22 -19.83
C THR A 144 -7.08 -2.96 -20.69
N SER A 145 -6.89 -1.78 -20.08
CA SER A 145 -7.03 -0.50 -20.78
C SER A 145 -6.23 0.63 -20.13
N GLY A 146 -5.56 1.42 -20.94
CA GLY A 146 -4.73 2.53 -20.44
C GLY A 146 -3.66 2.04 -19.47
N GLN A 147 -3.69 2.57 -18.24
CA GLN A 147 -2.79 2.14 -17.15
C GLN A 147 -3.37 1.03 -16.26
N TYR A 148 -4.60 0.60 -16.49
CA TYR A 148 -5.18 -0.56 -15.82
C TYR A 148 -4.76 -1.85 -16.54
N ALA A 149 -4.18 -2.79 -15.79
CA ALA A 149 -3.86 -4.14 -16.27
C ALA A 149 -4.74 -5.17 -15.56
N ALA A 150 -5.61 -5.87 -16.31
CA ALA A 150 -6.50 -6.87 -15.74
C ALA A 150 -5.73 -8.02 -15.07
N ARG A 151 -4.52 -8.38 -15.59
CA ARG A 151 -3.65 -9.41 -15.00
C ARG A 151 -3.18 -9.09 -13.59
N HIS A 152 -3.18 -7.82 -13.17
CA HIS A 152 -2.85 -7.42 -11.79
C HIS A 152 -4.07 -7.42 -10.87
N ASN A 153 -5.27 -7.63 -11.41
CA ASN A 153 -6.52 -7.69 -10.67
C ASN A 153 -7.08 -9.12 -10.62
N PRO A 154 -6.67 -9.96 -9.65
CA PRO A 154 -7.05 -11.37 -9.65
C PRO A 154 -8.56 -11.61 -9.45
N ALA A 155 -9.30 -10.68 -8.86
CA ALA A 155 -10.73 -10.85 -8.59
C ALA A 155 -11.55 -11.06 -9.89
N VAL A 156 -11.12 -10.45 -11.00
CA VAL A 156 -11.84 -10.52 -12.28
C VAL A 156 -11.71 -11.86 -13.00
N TYR A 157 -10.80 -12.73 -12.56
CA TYR A 157 -10.62 -14.07 -13.13
C TYR A 157 -11.60 -15.12 -12.57
N TYR A 158 -12.10 -14.94 -11.34
CA TYR A 158 -12.92 -15.93 -10.65
C TYR A 158 -14.39 -15.87 -11.08
N THR A 159 -14.85 -16.92 -11.75
CA THR A 159 -16.21 -17.00 -12.31
C THR A 159 -17.30 -17.16 -11.24
N GLY A 160 -16.96 -17.76 -10.09
CA GLY A 160 -17.90 -17.97 -8.98
C GLY A 160 -18.25 -16.73 -8.18
N ILE A 161 -17.53 -15.61 -8.34
CA ILE A 161 -17.71 -14.40 -7.52
C ILE A 161 -18.17 -13.16 -8.33
N VAL A 162 -18.65 -13.33 -9.56
CA VAL A 162 -18.99 -12.19 -10.46
C VAL A 162 -19.89 -11.16 -9.78
N SER A 163 -20.89 -11.60 -9.01
CA SER A 163 -21.80 -10.70 -8.30
C SER A 163 -21.13 -9.91 -7.20
N SER A 164 -20.23 -10.52 -6.40
CA SER A 164 -19.46 -9.82 -5.38
C SER A 164 -18.33 -8.99 -5.98
N CYS A 165 -17.72 -9.43 -7.08
CA CYS A 165 -16.74 -8.67 -7.83
C CYS A 165 -17.29 -7.29 -8.21
N ARG A 166 -18.46 -7.21 -8.83
CA ARG A 166 -19.09 -5.94 -9.20
C ARG A 166 -19.38 -4.99 -8.02
N ARG A 167 -19.47 -5.50 -6.80
CA ARG A 167 -19.70 -4.69 -5.59
C ARG A 167 -18.42 -4.34 -4.84
N ASN A 168 -17.42 -5.19 -4.93
CA ASN A 168 -16.26 -5.15 -4.05
C ASN A 168 -14.96 -4.83 -4.78
N ASP A 169 -14.86 -5.10 -6.08
CA ASP A 169 -13.73 -4.77 -6.93
C ASP A 169 -14.03 -3.47 -7.68
N LEU A 170 -13.48 -2.38 -7.16
CA LEU A 170 -13.88 -1.03 -7.54
C LEU A 170 -12.68 -0.20 -8.00
N PRO A 171 -12.89 0.77 -8.90
CA PRO A 171 -11.90 1.80 -9.15
C PRO A 171 -11.44 2.43 -7.84
N MET A 172 -10.12 2.57 -7.69
CA MET A 172 -9.55 3.17 -6.48
C MET A 172 -9.99 4.62 -6.33
N SER A 173 -10.42 4.99 -5.14
CA SER A 173 -10.79 6.35 -4.78
C SER A 173 -10.25 6.72 -3.40
N LEU A 174 -9.98 8.00 -3.19
CA LEU A 174 -9.58 8.50 -1.87
C LEU A 174 -10.76 9.23 -1.21
N PRO A 175 -10.94 9.07 0.11
CA PRO A 175 -10.16 8.21 1.00
C PRO A 175 -10.40 6.71 0.72
N LEU A 176 -9.37 5.89 1.01
CA LEU A 176 -9.47 4.43 0.85
C LEU A 176 -10.55 3.85 1.76
N ASN A 177 -11.31 2.87 1.25
CA ASN A 177 -12.24 2.10 2.06
C ASN A 177 -11.54 0.87 2.65
N LEU A 178 -11.24 0.91 3.95
CA LEU A 178 -10.52 -0.13 4.69
C LEU A 178 -11.42 -0.93 5.66
N ASN A 179 -12.75 -0.90 5.46
CA ASN A 179 -13.70 -1.55 6.37
C ASN A 179 -13.86 -3.06 6.15
N ALA A 180 -13.37 -3.59 5.03
CA ALA A 180 -13.42 -5.03 4.76
C ALA A 180 -12.36 -5.79 5.55
N GLY A 181 -12.60 -7.08 5.81
CA GLY A 181 -11.60 -7.95 6.42
C GLY A 181 -10.36 -8.08 5.54
N PHE A 182 -10.51 -8.28 4.25
CA PHE A 182 -9.41 -8.27 3.28
C PHE A 182 -9.54 -7.12 2.30
N THR A 183 -8.50 -6.31 2.16
CA THR A 183 -8.42 -5.26 1.13
C THR A 183 -7.16 -5.46 0.29
N MET A 184 -7.33 -5.64 -1.01
CA MET A 184 -6.24 -5.63 -1.98
C MET A 184 -6.20 -4.27 -2.66
N ILE A 185 -5.05 -3.61 -2.65
CA ILE A 185 -4.82 -2.34 -3.34
C ILE A 185 -3.88 -2.64 -4.50
N VAL A 186 -4.34 -2.35 -5.70
CA VAL A 186 -3.62 -2.57 -6.95
C VAL A 186 -3.33 -1.23 -7.59
N PRO A 187 -2.09 -0.75 -7.55
CA PRO A 187 -1.70 0.47 -8.28
C PRO A 187 -1.82 0.24 -9.79
N ASN A 188 -1.85 1.31 -10.57
CA ASN A 188 -1.76 1.21 -12.02
C ASN A 188 -0.32 0.86 -12.47
N VAL A 189 -0.15 0.46 -13.74
CA VAL A 189 1.15 -0.04 -14.26
C VAL A 189 2.31 0.96 -14.20
N CYS A 190 2.07 2.21 -13.89
CA CYS A 190 3.12 3.21 -13.63
C CYS A 190 3.44 3.29 -12.14
N ASP A 191 2.41 3.38 -11.31
CA ASP A 191 2.54 3.54 -9.86
C ASP A 191 2.94 2.22 -9.16
N ASP A 192 2.73 1.06 -9.80
CA ASP A 192 3.19 -0.26 -9.33
C ASP A 192 4.67 -0.57 -9.63
N MET A 193 5.38 0.31 -10.37
CA MET A 193 6.77 0.19 -10.83
C MET A 193 6.96 -0.70 -12.06
N HIS A 194 5.91 -1.27 -12.67
CA HIS A 194 6.03 -2.11 -13.88
C HIS A 194 6.52 -1.32 -15.09
N SER A 195 5.88 -0.18 -15.38
CA SER A 195 6.10 0.59 -16.62
C SER A 195 6.79 1.93 -16.39
N CYS A 196 7.02 2.31 -15.12
CA CYS A 196 7.65 3.57 -14.73
C CYS A 196 8.82 3.30 -13.76
N PRO A 197 9.74 4.25 -13.57
CA PRO A 197 10.85 4.11 -12.63
C PRO A 197 10.38 3.80 -11.20
N VAL A 198 11.19 3.07 -10.44
CA VAL A 198 10.96 2.74 -9.02
C VAL A 198 10.61 3.97 -8.19
N SER A 199 11.23 5.12 -8.46
CA SER A 199 10.95 6.37 -7.75
C SER A 199 9.50 6.85 -7.87
N VAL A 200 8.80 6.53 -8.96
CA VAL A 200 7.38 6.88 -9.13
C VAL A 200 6.50 6.08 -8.17
N GLY A 201 6.74 4.77 -8.08
CA GLY A 201 6.02 3.92 -7.13
C GLY A 201 6.40 4.23 -5.67
N ASP A 202 7.66 4.60 -5.38
CA ASP A 202 8.06 5.07 -4.04
C ASP A 202 7.31 6.34 -3.63
N ASP A 203 7.15 7.28 -4.54
CA ASP A 203 6.36 8.50 -4.31
C ASP A 203 4.85 8.18 -4.18
N TRP A 204 4.35 7.18 -4.92
CA TRP A 204 2.98 6.70 -4.74
C TRP A 204 2.78 6.09 -3.35
N LEU A 205 3.68 5.22 -2.89
CA LEU A 205 3.65 4.66 -1.54
C LEU A 205 3.68 5.76 -0.47
N ARG A 206 4.47 6.81 -0.67
CA ARG A 206 4.56 7.98 0.23
C ARG A 206 3.24 8.72 0.38
N ARG A 207 2.38 8.70 -0.66
CA ARG A 207 1.03 9.28 -0.61
C ARG A 207 0.00 8.35 0.03
N ILE A 208 0.08 7.06 -0.25
CA ILE A 208 -0.95 6.07 0.12
C ILE A 208 -0.76 5.51 1.53
N VAL A 209 0.44 5.06 1.88
CA VAL A 209 0.70 4.38 3.16
C VAL A 209 0.31 5.23 4.38
N PRO A 210 0.59 6.55 4.42
CA PRO A 210 0.16 7.38 5.54
C PRO A 210 -1.36 7.41 5.74
N SER A 211 -2.16 7.31 4.67
CA SER A 211 -3.62 7.27 4.78
C SER A 211 -4.12 5.97 5.41
N ILE A 212 -3.43 4.84 5.15
CA ILE A 212 -3.73 3.54 5.75
C ILE A 212 -3.34 3.54 7.23
N VAL A 213 -2.11 3.96 7.53
CA VAL A 213 -1.60 4.04 8.91
C VAL A 213 -2.40 5.05 9.76
N GLY A 214 -2.91 6.11 9.15
CA GLY A 214 -3.76 7.11 9.80
C GLY A 214 -5.23 6.69 9.95
N SER A 215 -5.64 5.56 9.38
CA SER A 215 -7.02 5.08 9.45
C SER A 215 -7.44 4.68 10.87
N SER A 216 -8.75 4.72 11.13
CA SER A 216 -9.30 4.27 12.43
C SER A 216 -8.97 2.81 12.72
N GLN A 217 -8.98 1.94 11.68
CA GLN A 217 -8.65 0.52 11.80
C GLN A 217 -7.19 0.29 12.23
N TYR A 218 -6.26 1.06 11.65
CA TYR A 218 -4.85 0.97 12.07
C TYR A 218 -4.64 1.54 13.47
N GLN A 219 -5.22 2.69 13.78
CA GLN A 219 -5.08 3.36 15.07
C GLN A 219 -5.74 2.57 16.21
N SER A 220 -6.80 1.81 15.94
CA SER A 220 -7.41 0.86 16.89
C SER A 220 -6.65 -0.46 17.01
N ARG A 221 -5.53 -0.65 16.25
CA ARG A 221 -4.70 -1.85 16.23
C ARG A 221 -5.44 -3.07 15.66
N SER A 222 -6.37 -2.85 14.73
CA SER A 222 -7.10 -3.92 14.07
C SER A 222 -6.71 -4.14 12.62
N LEU A 223 -5.71 -3.39 12.10
CA LEU A 223 -5.25 -3.50 10.71
C LEU A 223 -3.76 -3.82 10.62
N VAL A 224 -3.42 -4.78 9.76
CA VAL A 224 -2.05 -5.03 9.27
C VAL A 224 -1.98 -4.73 7.78
N LEU A 225 -0.90 -4.07 7.36
CA LEU A 225 -0.58 -3.79 5.97
C LEU A 225 0.65 -4.59 5.53
N PHE A 226 0.54 -5.30 4.42
CA PHE A 226 1.63 -5.91 3.70
C PHE A 226 1.90 -5.15 2.41
N ILE A 227 3.17 -4.85 2.14
CA ILE A 227 3.64 -4.31 0.85
C ILE A 227 4.59 -5.33 0.26
N THR A 228 4.26 -5.88 -0.89
CA THR A 228 5.06 -6.91 -1.55
C THR A 228 5.08 -6.68 -3.05
N PHE A 229 5.91 -7.44 -3.75
CA PHE A 229 5.96 -7.50 -5.21
C PHE A 229 5.48 -8.86 -5.68
N ASP A 230 4.90 -8.90 -6.87
CA ASP A 230 4.41 -10.13 -7.50
C ASP A 230 5.56 -11.06 -7.88
N GLU A 231 6.58 -10.49 -8.50
CA GLU A 231 7.82 -11.16 -8.93
C GLU A 231 8.99 -10.16 -8.96
N ASN A 232 10.20 -10.65 -9.19
CA ASN A 232 11.34 -9.79 -9.40
C ASN A 232 11.48 -9.39 -10.89
N ASP A 233 12.53 -8.65 -11.19
CA ASP A 233 12.89 -8.17 -12.53
C ASP A 233 13.51 -9.27 -13.45
N SER A 234 13.07 -10.52 -13.32
CA SER A 234 13.59 -11.71 -14.05
C SER A 234 15.02 -12.09 -13.69
N MET A 235 15.53 -11.66 -12.56
CA MET A 235 16.82 -12.10 -12.00
C MET A 235 16.71 -13.47 -11.32
N ALA A 236 17.82 -14.19 -11.20
CA ALA A 236 17.91 -15.64 -10.97
C ALA A 236 17.18 -16.23 -9.75
N SER A 237 16.74 -15.49 -8.75
CA SER A 237 16.20 -16.08 -7.51
C SER A 237 14.70 -15.83 -7.28
N ASN A 238 14.05 -15.02 -8.09
CA ASN A 238 12.68 -14.51 -7.89
C ASN A 238 12.44 -13.99 -6.46
N GLN A 239 13.49 -13.42 -5.85
CA GLN A 239 13.44 -12.87 -4.51
C GLN A 239 12.90 -11.45 -4.53
N VAL A 240 11.85 -11.22 -3.76
CA VAL A 240 11.22 -9.92 -3.60
C VAL A 240 11.19 -9.50 -2.13
N PRO A 241 11.23 -8.21 -1.80
CA PRO A 241 11.05 -7.78 -0.43
C PRO A 241 9.57 -7.74 -0.06
N THR A 242 9.25 -8.08 1.19
CA THR A 242 7.89 -7.90 1.72
C THR A 242 7.94 -7.17 3.03
N ILE A 243 7.33 -5.97 3.09
CA ILE A 243 7.25 -5.16 4.31
C ILE A 243 5.98 -5.53 5.06
N VAL A 244 6.10 -5.67 6.38
CA VAL A 244 4.97 -5.90 7.30
C VAL A 244 4.82 -4.68 8.20
N ILE A 245 3.71 -3.98 8.06
CA ILE A 245 3.40 -2.76 8.81
C ILE A 245 2.22 -3.06 9.73
N ALA A 246 2.52 -3.28 11.00
CA ALA A 246 1.53 -3.52 12.03
C ALA A 246 1.96 -2.89 13.36
N PRO A 247 1.03 -2.40 14.17
CA PRO A 247 1.38 -1.77 15.45
C PRO A 247 2.27 -2.63 16.35
N THR A 248 2.06 -3.95 16.38
CA THR A 248 2.82 -4.89 17.23
C THR A 248 4.14 -5.35 16.64
N THR A 249 4.34 -5.23 15.32
CA THR A 249 5.61 -5.59 14.68
C THR A 249 6.75 -4.70 15.18
N PRO A 250 7.86 -5.23 15.73
CA PRO A 250 8.98 -4.43 16.17
C PRO A 250 9.58 -3.58 15.04
N ARG A 251 10.24 -2.50 15.41
CA ARG A 251 10.96 -1.67 14.43
C ARG A 251 12.21 -2.39 13.94
N GLY A 252 12.44 -2.36 12.64
CA GLY A 252 13.59 -3.00 12.01
C GLY A 252 13.62 -4.51 12.24
N ASP A 253 12.45 -5.14 12.33
CA ASP A 253 12.31 -6.58 12.50
C ASP A 253 12.55 -7.29 11.16
N TRP A 254 13.82 -7.57 10.87
CA TRP A 254 14.24 -8.24 9.64
C TRP A 254 14.23 -9.76 9.82
N VAL A 255 13.21 -10.40 9.25
CA VAL A 255 12.99 -11.84 9.37
C VAL A 255 13.58 -12.58 8.16
N HIS A 256 14.54 -13.48 8.42
CA HIS A 256 15.25 -14.25 7.39
C HIS A 256 14.61 -15.62 7.08
N LEU A 257 13.47 -15.92 7.67
CA LEU A 257 12.72 -17.16 7.39
C LEU A 257 12.19 -17.12 5.95
N ARG A 258 12.18 -18.30 5.31
CA ARG A 258 11.62 -18.42 3.97
C ARG A 258 10.11 -18.23 3.99
N PHE A 259 9.64 -17.33 3.11
CA PHE A 259 8.24 -17.07 2.80
C PHE A 259 8.01 -17.03 1.29
N ASP A 260 6.76 -17.06 0.88
CA ASP A 260 6.29 -16.90 -0.50
C ASP A 260 4.83 -16.38 -0.51
N HIS A 261 4.22 -16.27 -1.69
CA HIS A 261 2.82 -15.83 -1.81
C HIS A 261 1.84 -16.77 -1.10
N TYR A 262 2.14 -18.08 -0.98
CA TYR A 262 1.34 -19.01 -0.20
C TYR A 262 1.47 -18.75 1.31
N SER A 263 2.63 -18.26 1.75
CA SER A 263 2.86 -17.86 3.14
C SER A 263 2.05 -16.61 3.49
N LEU A 264 1.98 -15.64 2.59
CA LEU A 264 1.16 -14.45 2.76
C LEU A 264 -0.33 -14.80 2.76
N LEU A 265 -0.79 -15.64 1.82
CA LEU A 265 -2.16 -16.16 1.82
C LEU A 265 -2.49 -16.87 3.14
N ARG A 266 -1.61 -17.80 3.61
CA ARG A 266 -1.77 -18.47 4.91
C ARG A 266 -1.95 -17.48 6.05
N THR A 267 -1.20 -16.39 6.02
CA THR A 267 -1.26 -15.35 7.05
C THR A 267 -2.61 -14.63 7.02
N ILE A 268 -3.08 -14.23 5.83
CA ILE A 268 -4.38 -13.59 5.63
C ILE A 268 -5.50 -14.51 6.13
N GLU A 269 -5.51 -15.79 5.70
CA GLU A 269 -6.49 -16.77 6.09
C GLU A 269 -6.51 -17.02 7.61
N THR A 270 -5.32 -17.05 8.22
CA THR A 270 -5.19 -17.26 9.68
C THR A 270 -5.75 -16.07 10.46
N LEU A 271 -5.40 -14.84 10.07
CA LEU A 271 -5.86 -13.62 10.74
C LEU A 271 -7.37 -13.41 10.60
N LEU A 272 -7.93 -13.76 9.44
CA LEU A 272 -9.35 -13.59 9.13
C LEU A 272 -10.22 -14.81 9.44
N HIS A 273 -9.63 -15.86 10.02
CA HIS A 273 -10.32 -17.09 10.46
C HIS A 273 -11.14 -17.79 9.36
N VAL A 274 -10.61 -17.82 8.13
CA VAL A 274 -11.23 -18.49 6.99
C VAL A 274 -10.51 -19.79 6.62
N GLY A 275 -11.11 -20.58 5.71
CA GLY A 275 -10.56 -21.84 5.25
C GLY A 275 -9.23 -21.68 4.51
N LEU A 276 -8.33 -22.64 4.68
CA LEU A 276 -7.03 -22.61 4.01
C LEU A 276 -7.12 -23.16 2.59
N LEU A 277 -6.53 -22.46 1.63
CA LEU A 277 -6.60 -22.75 0.21
C LEU A 277 -5.29 -23.35 -0.33
N GLY A 278 -5.39 -24.38 -1.15
CA GLY A 278 -4.27 -24.94 -1.90
C GLY A 278 -3.00 -25.15 -1.05
N ARG A 279 -1.89 -24.57 -1.50
CA ARG A 279 -0.58 -24.67 -0.86
C ARG A 279 -0.44 -23.83 0.43
N SER A 280 -1.37 -22.90 0.70
CA SER A 280 -1.36 -22.20 1.99
C SER A 280 -1.46 -23.14 3.17
N LYS A 281 -2.13 -24.32 2.99
CA LYS A 281 -2.27 -25.38 4.02
C LYS A 281 -0.92 -25.83 4.60
N SER A 282 0.13 -25.84 3.81
CA SER A 282 1.47 -26.28 4.22
C SER A 282 2.49 -25.14 4.27
N ALA A 283 2.11 -23.93 3.87
CA ALA A 283 2.99 -22.78 3.89
C ALA A 283 3.24 -22.28 5.33
N ARG A 284 4.35 -21.59 5.53
CA ARG A 284 4.67 -20.94 6.80
C ARG A 284 3.84 -19.67 6.96
N SER A 285 3.11 -19.53 8.07
CA SER A 285 2.48 -18.25 8.41
C SER A 285 3.51 -17.21 8.84
N MET A 286 3.24 -15.95 8.51
CA MET A 286 4.03 -14.79 8.92
C MET A 286 3.57 -14.22 10.29
N THR A 287 2.48 -14.75 10.89
CA THR A 287 1.90 -14.21 12.12
C THR A 287 2.90 -14.17 13.28
N ALA A 288 3.43 -15.31 13.71
CA ALA A 288 4.36 -15.37 14.84
C ALA A 288 5.69 -14.63 14.56
N PRO A 289 6.33 -14.80 13.37
CA PRO A 289 7.58 -14.09 13.06
C PRO A 289 7.47 -12.56 13.08
N PHE A 290 6.30 -11.98 12.76
CA PHE A 290 6.07 -10.53 12.74
C PHE A 290 5.18 -10.03 13.88
N HIS A 291 4.93 -10.85 14.90
CA HIS A 291 4.16 -10.49 16.10
C HIS A 291 2.73 -10.01 15.80
N LEU A 292 2.06 -10.65 14.82
CA LEU A 292 0.67 -10.36 14.42
C LEU A 292 -0.35 -11.15 15.25
#